data_61b3365b34bd5213d4994ca574da513f
#
_entry.id   61b3365b34bd5213d4994ca574da513f
#
_cell.length_a   1.000
_cell.length_b   1.000
_cell.length_c   1.000
_cell.angle_alpha   90.00
_cell.angle_beta   90.00
_cell.angle_gamma   90.00
#
_symmetry.space_group_name_H-M   'P 1'
#
loop_
_entity.id
_entity.type
_entity.pdbx_description
1 polymer ?
#
loop_
_entity_poly.entity_id
_entity_poly.type
_entity_poly.pdbx_seq_one_letter_code
_entity_poly.pdbx_strand_id
1 'polypeptide(L)'
;ECRQLRLTYGRPFKVWLRLTKDEPIEEEVYLGDIPIMLGGGEFIINGAERVVVSQLHRSPGVDFVLEQDTTTDRKLPSCRVIPERGSWIEVNVTKKDALTVRIDQSGKFAATTLLRAMDPSLSTDADLLQAFYPTATYKISSGRSASKIEGKIAVDDVVYPSASDRAGEIIVEAGHRITEDVAKTICTAGVKSLEAMEAPKIPLIFN
;
A
#
# COMPACT_ATOMS: atom_id res chain seq x y z
N GLU A 1 29.05 45.17 8.77
CA GLU A 1 28.67 44.94 10.18
C GLU A 1 28.34 43.48 10.46
N CYS A 2 27.39 42.83 9.76
CA CYS A 2 27.01 41.42 10.03
C CYS A 2 28.20 40.44 9.96
N ARG A 3 29.14 40.60 9.02
CA ARG A 3 30.37 39.79 8.95
C ARG A 3 31.24 39.92 10.19
N GLN A 4 31.39 41.14 10.70
CA GLN A 4 32.26 41.44 11.86
C GLN A 4 31.61 41.01 13.17
N LEU A 5 30.29 41.24 13.30
CA LEU A 5 29.52 40.95 14.51
C LEU A 5 28.99 39.51 14.55
N ARG A 6 29.31 38.70 13.57
CA ARG A 6 28.84 37.28 13.40
C ARG A 6 27.31 37.17 13.42
N LEU A 7 26.64 38.11 12.77
CA LEU A 7 25.19 38.14 12.62
C LEU A 7 24.76 37.59 11.24
N THR A 8 23.48 37.25 11.13
CA THR A 8 22.86 36.93 9.86
C THR A 8 22.25 38.18 9.25
N TYR A 9 22.59 38.45 7.96
CA TYR A 9 22.00 39.55 7.22
C TYR A 9 20.65 39.10 6.67
N GLY A 10 19.56 39.56 7.29
CA GLY A 10 18.19 39.15 6.95
C GLY A 10 17.15 40.23 7.24
N ARG A 11 15.92 39.89 6.91
CA ARG A 11 14.73 40.71 7.17
C ARG A 11 13.64 39.88 7.83
N PRO A 12 12.86 40.47 8.76
CA PRO A 12 11.71 39.76 9.34
C PRO A 12 10.66 39.47 8.25
N PHE A 13 10.24 38.23 8.22
CA PHE A 13 9.15 37.79 7.36
C PHE A 13 7.86 37.71 8.16
N LYS A 14 6.90 38.53 7.77
CA LYS A 14 5.60 38.63 8.42
C LYS A 14 4.52 38.46 7.36
N VAL A 15 3.45 37.78 7.72
CA VAL A 15 2.30 37.53 6.84
C VAL A 15 1.01 37.90 7.55
N TRP A 16 0.07 38.47 6.83
CA TRP A 16 -1.29 38.66 7.27
C TRP A 16 -2.06 37.37 7.07
N LEU A 17 -2.56 36.78 8.15
CA LEU A 17 -3.36 35.58 8.15
C LEU A 17 -4.77 35.89 8.61
N ARG A 18 -5.74 35.25 7.93
CA ARG A 18 -7.14 35.25 8.31
C ARG A 18 -7.54 33.86 8.80
N LEU A 19 -7.94 33.77 10.04
CA LEU A 19 -8.56 32.57 10.61
C LEU A 19 -10.06 32.63 10.35
N THR A 20 -10.58 31.75 9.51
CA THR A 20 -12.02 31.68 9.17
C THR A 20 -12.74 30.88 10.25
N LYS A 21 -13.45 31.62 11.11
CA LYS A 21 -14.41 31.11 12.11
C LYS A 21 -15.72 31.89 11.97
N ASP A 22 -16.67 31.67 12.88
CA ASP A 22 -17.92 32.44 12.94
C ASP A 22 -17.64 33.95 12.98
N GLU A 23 -16.62 34.35 13.76
CA GLU A 23 -16.03 35.68 13.72
C GLU A 23 -14.60 35.57 13.15
N PRO A 24 -14.35 36.09 11.94
CA PRO A 24 -13.02 36.03 11.34
C PRO A 24 -12.03 36.93 12.08
N ILE A 25 -10.87 36.36 12.39
CA ILE A 25 -9.77 37.07 13.06
C ILE A 25 -8.65 37.25 12.02
N GLU A 26 -8.18 38.50 11.87
CA GLU A 26 -7.04 38.81 11.02
C GLU A 26 -5.88 39.35 11.90
N GLU A 27 -4.71 38.78 11.69
CA GLU A 27 -3.52 39.14 12.47
C GLU A 27 -2.26 39.05 11.62
N GLU A 28 -1.30 39.94 11.86
CA GLU A 28 0.04 39.85 11.30
C GLU A 28 0.88 38.88 12.15
N VAL A 29 1.29 37.78 11.53
CA VAL A 29 2.07 36.71 12.15
C VAL A 29 3.52 36.79 11.69
N TYR A 30 4.44 36.86 12.64
CA TYR A 30 5.87 36.79 12.38
C TYR A 30 6.28 35.31 12.19
N LEU A 31 6.84 34.98 11.02
CA LEU A 31 7.24 33.60 10.67
C LEU A 31 8.74 33.34 10.84
N GLY A 32 9.54 34.37 11.07
CA GLY A 32 10.99 34.28 11.23
C GLY A 32 11.75 35.31 10.39
N ASP A 33 13.06 35.26 10.45
CA ASP A 33 13.93 36.11 9.63
C ASP A 33 14.36 35.32 8.36
N ILE A 34 14.26 35.98 7.20
CA ILE A 34 14.74 35.42 5.93
C ILE A 34 16.07 36.08 5.60
N PRO A 35 17.16 35.32 5.41
CA PRO A 35 18.40 35.84 4.89
C PRO A 35 18.24 36.50 3.52
N ILE A 36 18.92 37.61 3.33
CA ILE A 36 18.87 38.35 2.04
C ILE A 36 20.11 38.01 1.21
N MET A 37 19.89 37.68 -0.06
CA MET A 37 20.94 37.41 -1.03
C MET A 37 21.65 38.72 -1.39
N LEU A 38 22.97 38.71 -1.38
CA LEU A 38 23.81 39.82 -1.84
C LEU A 38 24.07 39.73 -3.35
N GLY A 39 24.70 40.76 -3.92
CA GLY A 39 24.85 40.89 -5.37
C GLY A 39 25.66 39.82 -6.06
N GLY A 40 26.49 39.04 -5.35
CA GLY A 40 27.25 37.93 -5.86
C GLY A 40 26.56 36.54 -5.73
N GLY A 41 25.33 36.51 -5.17
CA GLY A 41 24.61 35.26 -4.91
C GLY A 41 24.89 34.65 -3.55
N GLU A 42 25.68 35.31 -2.71
CA GLU A 42 26.02 34.89 -1.35
C GLU A 42 25.01 35.40 -0.32
N PHE A 43 24.96 34.70 0.81
CA PHE A 43 24.25 35.08 2.03
C PHE A 43 25.26 35.22 3.15
N ILE A 44 24.98 36.09 4.11
CA ILE A 44 25.77 36.20 5.35
C ILE A 44 24.98 35.51 6.46
N ILE A 45 25.47 34.37 6.91
CA ILE A 45 24.87 33.54 7.96
C ILE A 45 25.86 33.43 9.12
N ASN A 46 25.50 33.98 10.29
CA ASN A 46 26.39 34.03 11.48
C ASN A 46 27.79 34.55 11.15
N GLY A 47 27.84 35.57 10.29
CA GLY A 47 29.06 36.24 9.85
C GLY A 47 29.83 35.55 8.74
N ALA A 48 29.46 34.34 8.35
CA ALA A 48 30.10 33.58 7.26
C ALA A 48 29.36 33.80 5.95
N GLU A 49 30.12 33.96 4.86
CA GLU A 49 29.57 33.96 3.50
C GLU A 49 29.20 32.57 3.07
N ARG A 50 27.96 32.38 2.66
CA ARG A 50 27.43 31.08 2.20
C ARG A 50 26.68 31.24 0.89
N VAL A 51 26.72 30.20 0.08
CA VAL A 51 25.95 30.11 -1.18
C VAL A 51 25.08 28.87 -1.15
N VAL A 52 23.96 28.92 -1.87
CA VAL A 52 23.10 27.76 -2.07
C VAL A 52 23.75 26.89 -3.13
N VAL A 53 23.96 25.62 -2.81
CA VAL A 53 24.51 24.62 -3.72
C VAL A 53 23.40 23.73 -4.21
N SER A 54 23.29 23.56 -5.51
CA SER A 54 22.33 22.64 -6.13
C SER A 54 22.64 21.19 -5.73
N GLN A 55 21.59 20.44 -5.44
CA GLN A 55 21.68 19.00 -5.17
C GLN A 55 20.86 18.22 -6.16
N LEU A 56 21.40 17.09 -6.60
CA LEU A 56 20.63 16.14 -7.41
C LEU A 56 19.87 15.21 -6.47
N HIS A 57 18.54 15.17 -6.64
CA HIS A 57 17.70 14.25 -5.89
C HIS A 57 16.74 13.54 -6.85
N ARG A 58 16.13 12.45 -6.39
CA ARG A 58 15.10 11.76 -7.17
C ARG A 58 13.84 12.59 -7.26
N SER A 59 13.27 12.67 -8.47
CA SER A 59 11.98 13.34 -8.68
C SER A 59 10.85 12.58 -7.97
N PRO A 60 9.83 13.30 -7.49
CA PRO A 60 8.58 12.65 -7.05
C PRO A 60 7.97 11.84 -8.18
N GLY A 61 7.44 10.68 -7.86
CA GLY A 61 6.82 9.78 -8.84
C GLY A 61 6.82 8.33 -8.40
N VAL A 62 6.52 7.45 -9.34
CA VAL A 62 6.50 6.01 -9.14
C VAL A 62 7.52 5.37 -10.08
N ASP A 63 8.52 4.71 -9.49
CA ASP A 63 9.57 4.00 -10.22
C ASP A 63 9.31 2.49 -10.16
N PHE A 64 9.35 1.83 -11.31
CA PHE A 64 9.30 0.38 -11.40
C PHE A 64 10.69 -0.16 -11.73
N VAL A 65 11.21 -1.07 -10.92
CA VAL A 65 12.57 -1.61 -11.04
C VAL A 65 12.50 -3.13 -11.06
N LEU A 66 13.35 -3.75 -11.87
CA LEU A 66 13.62 -5.19 -11.83
C LEU A 66 14.99 -5.40 -11.18
N GLU A 67 14.97 -5.86 -9.94
CA GLU A 67 16.20 -6.18 -9.20
C GLU A 67 16.60 -7.64 -9.45
N GLN A 68 17.84 -7.87 -9.82
CA GLN A 68 18.34 -9.22 -9.99
C GLN A 68 18.78 -9.79 -8.64
N ASP A 69 18.17 -10.91 -8.26
CA ASP A 69 18.61 -11.62 -7.06
C ASP A 69 19.92 -12.37 -7.33
N THR A 70 20.94 -12.02 -6.58
CA THR A 70 22.30 -12.59 -6.71
C THR A 70 22.37 -14.08 -6.36
N THR A 71 21.36 -14.62 -5.66
CA THR A 71 21.35 -16.01 -5.20
C THR A 71 20.62 -16.95 -6.18
N THR A 72 19.52 -16.48 -6.79
CA THR A 72 18.65 -17.32 -7.62
C THR A 72 18.62 -16.90 -9.10
N ASP A 73 19.38 -15.86 -9.45
CA ASP A 73 19.39 -15.23 -10.80
C ASP A 73 18.00 -14.80 -11.31
N ARG A 74 17.02 -14.75 -10.42
CA ARG A 74 15.63 -14.30 -10.74
C ARG A 74 15.56 -12.78 -10.71
N LYS A 75 14.82 -12.23 -11.66
CA LYS A 75 14.46 -10.81 -11.66
C LYS A 75 13.21 -10.62 -10.79
N LEU A 76 13.35 -9.90 -9.71
CA LEU A 76 12.27 -9.57 -8.77
C LEU A 76 11.78 -8.15 -9.06
N PRO A 77 10.49 -7.98 -9.39
CA PRO A 77 9.93 -6.67 -9.60
C PRO A 77 9.76 -5.93 -8.27
N SER A 78 10.07 -4.66 -8.29
CA SER A 78 9.82 -3.73 -7.19
C SER A 78 9.23 -2.42 -7.71
N CYS A 79 8.50 -1.74 -6.85
CA CYS A 79 7.91 -0.44 -7.12
C CYS A 79 8.26 0.50 -5.98
N ARG A 80 8.74 1.71 -6.31
CA ARG A 80 9.01 2.78 -5.35
C ARG A 80 8.08 3.94 -5.59
N VAL A 81 7.35 4.32 -4.57
CA VAL A 81 6.56 5.56 -4.56
C VAL A 81 7.37 6.63 -3.84
N ILE A 82 7.79 7.64 -4.56
CA ILE A 82 8.61 8.75 -4.08
C ILE A 82 7.71 9.98 -4.01
N PRO A 83 7.36 10.47 -2.79
CA PRO A 83 6.55 11.66 -2.64
C PRO A 83 7.40 12.93 -2.86
N GLU A 84 6.74 14.06 -3.10
CA GLU A 84 7.40 15.36 -3.09
C GLU A 84 7.95 15.69 -1.70
N ARG A 85 7.19 15.34 -0.67
CA ARG A 85 7.57 15.48 0.74
C ARG A 85 6.95 14.35 1.56
N GLY A 86 7.77 13.62 2.31
CA GLY A 86 7.33 12.52 3.16
C GLY A 86 8.12 11.25 2.96
N SER A 87 7.61 10.16 3.52
CA SER A 87 8.25 8.85 3.53
C SER A 87 8.11 8.14 2.18
N TRP A 88 9.15 7.43 1.78
CA TRP A 88 9.12 6.57 0.61
C TRP A 88 8.40 5.27 0.94
N ILE A 89 7.64 4.76 -0.03
CA ILE A 89 6.99 3.46 0.05
C ILE A 89 7.61 2.56 -1.01
N GLU A 90 8.15 1.43 -0.58
CA GLU A 90 8.70 0.41 -1.46
C GLU A 90 7.82 -0.84 -1.40
N VAL A 91 7.32 -1.27 -2.54
CA VAL A 91 6.57 -2.51 -2.70
C VAL A 91 7.44 -3.51 -3.43
N ASN A 92 7.73 -4.63 -2.81
CA ASN A 92 8.69 -5.61 -3.33
C ASN A 92 8.06 -6.99 -3.43
N VAL A 93 8.33 -7.70 -4.52
CA VAL A 93 8.06 -9.13 -4.62
C VAL A 93 9.25 -9.88 -4.03
N THR A 94 8.99 -10.75 -3.05
CA THR A 94 10.02 -11.55 -2.40
C THR A 94 10.41 -12.78 -3.22
N LYS A 95 11.48 -13.48 -2.83
CA LYS A 95 11.89 -14.78 -3.43
C LYS A 95 10.80 -15.85 -3.35
N LYS A 96 9.88 -15.74 -2.39
CA LYS A 96 8.72 -16.64 -2.22
C LYS A 96 7.50 -16.18 -3.01
N ASP A 97 7.66 -15.22 -3.91
CA ASP A 97 6.60 -14.61 -4.70
C ASP A 97 5.53 -13.89 -3.86
N ALA A 98 5.87 -13.47 -2.64
CA ALA A 98 4.99 -12.72 -1.77
C ALA A 98 5.23 -11.21 -1.91
N LEU A 99 4.15 -10.44 -1.84
CA LEU A 99 4.18 -8.99 -1.93
C LEU A 99 4.39 -8.38 -0.54
N THR A 100 5.45 -7.62 -0.39
CA THR A 100 5.80 -6.94 0.87
C THR A 100 5.97 -5.46 0.66
N VAL A 101 5.71 -4.69 1.71
CA VAL A 101 5.87 -3.24 1.74
C VAL A 101 6.90 -2.85 2.78
N ARG A 102 7.63 -1.80 2.46
CA ARG A 102 8.55 -1.12 3.37
C ARG A 102 8.31 0.37 3.29
N ILE A 103 8.19 1.03 4.42
CA ILE A 103 8.07 2.49 4.52
C ILE A 103 9.37 3.02 5.10
N ASP A 104 10.09 3.84 4.32
CA ASP A 104 11.44 4.32 4.62
C ASP A 104 12.39 3.16 4.98
N GLN A 105 12.98 3.21 6.17
CA GLN A 105 13.90 2.20 6.70
C GLN A 105 13.24 1.27 7.72
N SER A 106 11.91 1.26 7.82
CA SER A 106 11.16 0.37 8.72
C SER A 106 11.28 -1.10 8.30
N GLY A 107 10.81 -2.01 9.16
CA GLY A 107 10.70 -3.43 8.83
C GLY A 107 9.71 -3.68 7.68
N LYS A 108 9.92 -4.77 6.93
CA LYS A 108 9.00 -5.21 5.88
C LYS A 108 7.76 -5.84 6.51
N PHE A 109 6.59 -5.57 5.93
CA PHE A 109 5.32 -6.18 6.29
C PHE A 109 4.52 -6.55 5.04
N ALA A 110 3.45 -7.33 5.19
CA ALA A 110 2.63 -7.76 4.06
C ALA A 110 1.94 -6.58 3.37
N ALA A 111 1.92 -6.57 2.05
CA ALA A 111 1.27 -5.51 1.28
C ALA A 111 -0.24 -5.46 1.53
N THR A 112 -0.86 -6.60 1.82
CA THR A 112 -2.29 -6.70 2.16
C THR A 112 -2.66 -5.84 3.36
N THR A 113 -1.78 -5.76 4.37
CA THR A 113 -1.99 -4.89 5.54
C THR A 113 -2.06 -3.41 5.16
N LEU A 114 -1.17 -2.95 4.26
CA LEU A 114 -1.19 -1.57 3.77
C LEU A 114 -2.46 -1.31 2.95
N LEU A 115 -2.81 -2.21 2.03
CA LEU A 115 -3.98 -2.06 1.17
C LEU A 115 -5.27 -1.95 1.97
N ARG A 116 -5.46 -2.81 2.98
CA ARG A 116 -6.61 -2.75 3.90
C ARG A 116 -6.66 -1.43 4.70
N ALA A 117 -5.50 -0.91 5.08
CA ALA A 117 -5.43 0.35 5.82
C ALA A 117 -5.73 1.58 4.95
N MET A 118 -5.46 1.49 3.64
CA MET A 118 -5.64 2.59 2.70
C MET A 118 -7.06 2.68 2.14
N ASP A 119 -7.69 1.52 1.90
CA ASP A 119 -8.98 1.48 1.21
C ASP A 119 -9.96 0.51 1.91
N PRO A 120 -11.08 1.01 2.44
CA PRO A 120 -12.12 0.17 3.04
C PRO A 120 -12.70 -0.88 2.08
N SER A 121 -12.68 -0.65 0.76
CA SER A 121 -13.13 -1.60 -0.25
C SER A 121 -12.23 -2.84 -0.38
N LEU A 122 -11.04 -2.82 0.23
CA LEU A 122 -10.09 -3.93 0.26
C LEU A 122 -9.97 -4.55 1.67
N SER A 123 -10.99 -4.40 2.50
CA SER A 123 -10.93 -4.81 3.91
C SER A 123 -11.06 -6.31 4.12
N THR A 124 -11.79 -7.03 3.26
CA THR A 124 -11.99 -8.48 3.37
C THR A 124 -10.99 -9.26 2.52
N ASP A 125 -10.84 -10.55 2.81
CA ASP A 125 -10.03 -11.46 1.99
C ASP A 125 -10.60 -11.62 0.58
N ALA A 126 -11.93 -11.68 0.48
CA ALA A 126 -12.63 -11.75 -0.80
C ALA A 126 -12.34 -10.54 -1.70
N ASP A 127 -12.43 -9.33 -1.15
CA ASP A 127 -12.14 -8.11 -1.90
C ASP A 127 -10.71 -8.09 -2.44
N LEU A 128 -9.75 -8.49 -1.59
CA LEU A 128 -8.35 -8.60 -2.02
C LEU A 128 -8.15 -9.64 -3.11
N LEU A 129 -8.76 -10.83 -2.96
CA LEU A 129 -8.65 -11.88 -3.98
C LEU A 129 -9.24 -11.44 -5.31
N GLN A 130 -10.39 -10.77 -5.31
CA GLN A 130 -11.02 -10.23 -6.51
C GLN A 130 -10.19 -9.11 -7.16
N ALA A 131 -9.51 -8.28 -6.35
CA ALA A 131 -8.65 -7.22 -6.88
C ALA A 131 -7.38 -7.75 -7.58
N PHE A 132 -6.82 -8.86 -7.10
CA PHE A 132 -5.57 -9.40 -7.62
C PHE A 132 -5.74 -10.52 -8.66
N TYR A 133 -6.86 -11.24 -8.64
CA TYR A 133 -7.06 -12.42 -9.46
C TYR A 133 -8.43 -12.44 -10.12
N PRO A 134 -8.55 -13.04 -11.32
CA PRO A 134 -9.85 -13.25 -11.93
C PRO A 134 -10.64 -14.30 -11.16
N THR A 135 -11.86 -13.98 -10.77
CA THR A 135 -12.78 -14.86 -10.05
C THR A 135 -13.97 -15.26 -10.91
N ALA A 136 -14.62 -16.35 -10.59
CA ALA A 136 -15.81 -16.81 -11.26
C ALA A 136 -16.81 -17.45 -10.30
N THR A 137 -18.10 -17.21 -10.57
CA THR A 137 -19.19 -17.82 -9.79
C THR A 137 -19.53 -19.20 -10.36
N TYR A 138 -19.46 -20.23 -9.52
CA TYR A 138 -19.80 -21.60 -9.83
C TYR A 138 -21.14 -21.97 -9.24
N LYS A 139 -22.09 -22.36 -10.12
CA LYS A 139 -23.41 -22.88 -9.68
C LYS A 139 -23.28 -24.37 -9.34
N ILE A 140 -23.74 -24.75 -8.15
CA ILE A 140 -23.70 -26.12 -7.63
C ILE A 140 -25.08 -26.71 -7.82
N SER A 141 -25.22 -27.67 -8.71
CA SER A 141 -26.52 -28.30 -9.06
C SER A 141 -26.58 -29.81 -8.77
N SER A 142 -25.44 -30.46 -8.61
CA SER A 142 -25.36 -31.91 -8.35
C SER A 142 -23.94 -32.32 -7.96
N GLY A 143 -23.74 -33.60 -7.59
CA GLY A 143 -22.42 -34.16 -7.29
C GLY A 143 -21.39 -34.04 -8.42
N ARG A 144 -21.83 -33.91 -9.68
CA ARG A 144 -20.92 -33.62 -10.83
C ARG A 144 -20.29 -32.22 -10.76
N SER A 145 -20.85 -31.34 -9.93
CA SER A 145 -20.28 -29.99 -9.73
C SER A 145 -19.01 -30.03 -8.88
N ALA A 146 -18.76 -31.10 -8.12
CA ALA A 146 -17.56 -31.24 -7.30
C ALA A 146 -16.28 -31.16 -8.13
N SER A 147 -16.22 -31.87 -9.27
CA SER A 147 -15.05 -31.83 -10.15
C SER A 147 -14.77 -30.46 -10.81
N LYS A 148 -15.76 -29.57 -10.85
CA LYS A 148 -15.58 -28.22 -11.40
C LYS A 148 -14.95 -27.25 -10.44
N ILE A 149 -15.10 -27.49 -9.12
CA ILE A 149 -14.62 -26.61 -8.06
C ILE A 149 -13.39 -27.19 -7.35
N GLU A 150 -13.13 -28.48 -7.54
CA GLU A 150 -11.95 -29.15 -7.00
C GLU A 150 -10.66 -28.49 -7.49
N GLY A 151 -9.70 -28.29 -6.58
CA GLY A 151 -8.42 -27.68 -6.85
C GLY A 151 -8.43 -26.15 -6.93
N LYS A 152 -9.60 -25.52 -6.97
CA LYS A 152 -9.76 -24.07 -6.97
C LYS A 152 -9.61 -23.51 -5.57
N ILE A 153 -9.52 -22.19 -5.47
CA ILE A 153 -9.44 -21.45 -4.21
C ILE A 153 -10.77 -20.75 -3.99
N ALA A 154 -11.34 -20.91 -2.81
CA ALA A 154 -12.55 -20.20 -2.42
C ALA A 154 -12.23 -18.69 -2.25
N VAL A 155 -13.05 -17.84 -2.86
CA VAL A 155 -12.88 -16.38 -2.76
C VAL A 155 -13.49 -15.88 -1.47
N ASP A 156 -14.63 -16.44 -1.09
CA ASP A 156 -15.37 -16.09 0.13
C ASP A 156 -15.50 -17.33 1.03
N ASP A 157 -15.84 -17.09 2.31
CA ASP A 157 -16.15 -18.18 3.22
C ASP A 157 -17.38 -18.94 2.73
N VAL A 158 -17.21 -20.24 2.51
CA VAL A 158 -18.33 -21.10 2.15
C VAL A 158 -18.90 -21.73 3.39
N VAL A 159 -20.15 -21.39 3.71
CA VAL A 159 -20.83 -21.81 4.93
C VAL A 159 -21.98 -22.77 4.63
N TYR A 160 -22.35 -23.59 5.63
CA TYR A 160 -23.54 -24.42 5.54
C TYR A 160 -24.81 -23.55 5.42
N PRO A 161 -25.72 -23.87 4.46
CA PRO A 161 -26.96 -23.14 4.27
C PRO A 161 -27.86 -23.17 5.51
N SER A 162 -28.73 -22.18 5.64
CA SER A 162 -29.68 -22.04 6.75
C SER A 162 -30.62 -23.25 6.97
N ALA A 163 -30.78 -24.08 5.94
CA ALA A 163 -31.61 -25.31 6.01
C ALA A 163 -30.86 -26.53 6.57
N SER A 164 -29.57 -26.40 6.87
CA SER A 164 -28.76 -27.47 7.44
C SER A 164 -28.76 -27.42 8.99
N ASP A 165 -28.62 -28.55 9.64
CA ASP A 165 -28.41 -28.65 11.11
C ASP A 165 -27.14 -27.94 11.57
N ARG A 166 -26.22 -27.69 10.65
CA ARG A 166 -24.94 -26.99 10.86
C ARG A 166 -24.94 -25.58 10.27
N ALA A 167 -26.09 -24.95 10.14
CA ALA A 167 -26.23 -23.66 9.52
C ALA A 167 -25.25 -22.61 10.06
N GLY A 168 -24.51 -21.94 9.17
CA GLY A 168 -23.54 -20.91 9.52
C GLY A 168 -22.13 -21.42 9.88
N GLU A 169 -21.92 -22.75 10.01
CA GLU A 169 -20.56 -23.27 10.13
C GLU A 169 -19.80 -23.13 8.81
N ILE A 170 -18.49 -22.84 8.90
CA ILE A 170 -17.64 -22.69 7.75
C ILE A 170 -17.22 -24.05 7.22
N ILE A 171 -17.44 -24.32 5.92
CA ILE A 171 -16.97 -25.52 5.22
C ILE A 171 -15.54 -25.30 4.72
N VAL A 172 -15.27 -24.12 4.16
CA VAL A 172 -13.94 -23.68 3.71
C VAL A 172 -13.85 -22.17 3.83
N GLU A 173 -12.74 -21.70 4.36
CA GLU A 173 -12.46 -20.27 4.52
C GLU A 173 -12.00 -19.64 3.21
N ALA A 174 -12.17 -18.34 3.08
CA ALA A 174 -11.66 -17.54 1.98
C ALA A 174 -10.14 -17.74 1.83
N GLY A 175 -9.66 -17.80 0.59
CA GLY A 175 -8.24 -18.03 0.30
C GLY A 175 -7.77 -19.49 0.41
N HIS A 176 -8.60 -20.41 0.92
CA HIS A 176 -8.22 -21.81 1.05
C HIS A 176 -8.59 -22.64 -0.18
N ARG A 177 -7.77 -23.66 -0.41
CA ARG A 177 -7.95 -24.57 -1.54
C ARG A 177 -9.09 -25.56 -1.28
N ILE A 178 -9.99 -25.70 -2.24
CA ILE A 178 -11.07 -26.67 -2.22
C ILE A 178 -10.50 -28.04 -2.59
N THR A 179 -10.33 -28.90 -1.60
CA THR A 179 -9.93 -30.29 -1.81
C THR A 179 -11.10 -31.14 -2.33
N GLU A 180 -10.83 -32.35 -2.78
CA GLU A 180 -11.88 -33.30 -3.26
C GLU A 180 -12.96 -33.55 -2.20
N ASP A 181 -12.56 -33.75 -0.93
CA ASP A 181 -13.49 -33.98 0.17
C ASP A 181 -14.32 -32.76 0.51
N VAL A 182 -13.69 -31.57 0.51
CA VAL A 182 -14.40 -30.29 0.70
C VAL A 182 -15.39 -30.05 -0.45
N ALA A 183 -15.01 -30.32 -1.68
CA ALA A 183 -15.89 -30.17 -2.86
C ALA A 183 -17.12 -31.09 -2.75
N LYS A 184 -16.95 -32.34 -2.31
CA LYS A 184 -18.05 -33.26 -2.02
C LYS A 184 -18.95 -32.72 -0.92
N THR A 185 -18.36 -32.22 0.18
CA THR A 185 -19.09 -31.64 1.30
C THR A 185 -19.92 -30.43 0.86
N ILE A 186 -19.37 -29.51 0.06
CA ILE A 186 -20.08 -28.37 -0.50
C ILE A 186 -21.31 -28.81 -1.31
N CYS A 187 -21.13 -29.84 -2.13
CA CYS A 187 -22.24 -30.37 -2.95
C CYS A 187 -23.33 -31.05 -2.12
N THR A 188 -22.97 -31.76 -1.06
CA THR A 188 -23.93 -32.45 -0.16
C THR A 188 -24.61 -31.51 0.82
N ALA A 189 -23.92 -30.44 1.22
CA ALA A 189 -24.46 -29.42 2.12
C ALA A 189 -25.59 -28.57 1.50
N GLY A 190 -25.79 -28.67 0.15
CA GLY A 190 -26.83 -27.91 -0.54
C GLY A 190 -26.49 -26.45 -0.82
N VAL A 191 -25.20 -26.10 -0.85
CA VAL A 191 -24.73 -24.79 -1.32
C VAL A 191 -25.14 -24.61 -2.78
N LYS A 192 -25.79 -23.50 -3.12
CA LYS A 192 -26.32 -23.26 -4.48
C LYS A 192 -25.28 -22.67 -5.44
N SER A 193 -24.41 -21.83 -4.92
CA SER A 193 -23.33 -21.20 -5.67
C SER A 193 -22.19 -20.80 -4.74
N LEU A 194 -21.01 -20.75 -5.27
CA LEU A 194 -19.84 -20.19 -4.60
C LEU A 194 -18.99 -19.42 -5.61
N GLU A 195 -18.21 -18.48 -5.13
CA GLU A 195 -17.20 -17.78 -5.90
C GLU A 195 -15.83 -18.43 -5.67
N ALA A 196 -15.14 -18.75 -6.75
CA ALA A 196 -13.83 -19.38 -6.69
C ALA A 196 -12.93 -18.89 -7.82
N MET A 197 -11.63 -19.06 -7.63
CA MET A 197 -10.59 -18.73 -8.60
C MET A 197 -9.68 -19.92 -8.88
N GLU A 198 -8.99 -19.88 -10.01
CA GLU A 198 -7.91 -20.83 -10.28
C GLU A 198 -6.75 -20.58 -9.32
N ALA A 199 -6.04 -21.65 -8.94
CA ALA A 199 -4.84 -21.53 -8.13
C ALA A 199 -3.80 -20.65 -8.87
N PRO A 200 -3.35 -19.53 -8.31
CA PRO A 200 -2.47 -18.61 -9.02
C PRO A 200 -1.08 -19.22 -9.20
N LYS A 201 -0.46 -18.93 -10.35
CA LYS A 201 0.93 -19.33 -10.60
C LYS A 201 1.91 -18.58 -9.69
N ILE A 202 1.56 -17.37 -9.33
CA ILE A 202 2.36 -16.47 -8.48
C ILE A 202 1.47 -16.03 -7.30
N PRO A 203 1.73 -16.55 -6.08
CA PRO A 203 0.88 -16.33 -4.93
C PRO A 203 1.17 -15.00 -4.20
N LEU A 204 1.10 -13.87 -4.89
CA LEU A 204 1.51 -12.54 -4.39
C LEU A 204 0.97 -12.16 -3.01
N ILE A 205 -0.27 -12.54 -2.72
CA ILE A 205 -0.96 -12.17 -1.47
C ILE A 205 -1.30 -13.37 -0.57
N PHE A 206 -0.93 -14.58 -1.00
CA PHE A 206 -1.05 -15.80 -0.18
C PHE A 206 0.23 -15.98 0.64
N ASN A 207 0.14 -15.78 1.94
CA ASN A 207 1.24 -16.00 2.90
C ASN A 207 0.72 -16.74 4.13
#